data_1715930223b04dad175d95ff0b2ca40a
#
_entry.id   1715930223b04dad175d95ff0b2ca40a
#
_cell.length_a   1.000
_cell.length_b   1.000
_cell.length_c   1.000
_cell.angle_alpha   90.00
_cell.angle_beta   90.00
_cell.angle_gamma   90.00
#
_symmetry.space_group_name_H-M   'P 1'
#
loop_
_entity.id
_entity.type
_entity.pdbx_description
1 polymer ?
#
loop_
_entity_poly.entity_id
_entity_poly.type
_entity_poly.pdbx_seq_one_letter_code
_entity_poly.pdbx_strand_id
1 'polypeptide(L)'
;TGCDIIDGDTAEGVLRKISAFNDGAQAALFSPTKLAPTYPESAITRPFPFNAYYDEDEAPEVDGNSYKLEVAGLVDNKKPWTLAELHALPEVSQITRHVCVEGWSAIGSWQGTPLSEFLTRIGADTRAKYVWFKCAEGYSNTIDMPTALHPQTQMTFKYANNILPRAYGFPMKIRMPTKLGFKQPKYVVAMEVTNTDRGGYWEDQGYNWFSGL
;
A
#
# COMPACT_ATOMS: atom_id res chain seq x y z
N THR A 1 16.34 -38.32 10.99
CA THR A 1 15.97 -38.24 12.39
C THR A 1 16.71 -37.08 13.08
N GLY A 2 16.55 -35.89 12.61
CA GLY A 2 17.14 -34.67 13.16
C GLY A 2 16.17 -33.50 13.22
N CYS A 3 14.85 -33.73 13.01
CA CYS A 3 13.85 -32.66 12.91
C CYS A 3 12.96 -32.48 14.14
N ASP A 4 13.15 -33.26 15.22
CA ASP A 4 12.24 -33.25 16.38
C ASP A 4 12.82 -32.52 17.61
N ILE A 5 13.81 -31.65 17.46
CA ILE A 5 14.49 -31.03 18.61
C ILE A 5 13.96 -29.63 18.96
N ILE A 6 13.11 -29.04 18.13
CA ILE A 6 12.51 -27.73 18.40
C ILE A 6 10.98 -27.91 18.49
N ASP A 7 10.45 -27.75 19.71
CA ASP A 7 9.01 -27.64 19.94
C ASP A 7 8.43 -26.57 19.00
N GLY A 8 7.32 -26.85 18.30
CA GLY A 8 6.77 -25.99 17.25
C GLY A 8 6.59 -24.53 17.69
N ASP A 9 6.14 -24.33 18.93
CA ASP A 9 5.99 -23.00 19.55
C ASP A 9 7.33 -22.26 19.71
N THR A 10 8.43 -23.00 19.95
CA THR A 10 9.77 -22.43 20.10
C THR A 10 10.35 -22.04 18.73
N ALA A 11 10.11 -22.86 17.70
CA ALA A 11 10.54 -22.56 16.33
C ALA A 11 9.81 -21.34 15.78
N GLU A 12 8.51 -21.24 15.95
CA GLU A 12 7.71 -20.09 15.56
C GLU A 12 8.18 -18.80 16.28
N GLY A 13 8.44 -18.89 17.59
CA GLY A 13 8.96 -17.79 18.38
C GLY A 13 10.33 -17.29 17.89
N VAL A 14 11.22 -18.19 17.46
CA VAL A 14 12.52 -17.81 16.85
C VAL A 14 12.31 -17.17 15.49
N LEU A 15 11.47 -17.73 14.63
CA LEU A 15 11.17 -17.17 13.30
C LEU A 15 10.55 -15.78 13.40
N ARG A 16 9.64 -15.53 14.34
CA ARG A 16 9.07 -14.20 14.61
C ARG A 16 10.13 -13.18 15.04
N LYS A 17 11.10 -13.57 15.88
CA LYS A 17 12.22 -12.70 16.27
C LYS A 17 13.14 -12.37 15.10
N ILE A 18 13.42 -13.35 14.22
CA ILE A 18 14.21 -13.13 13.01
C ILE A 18 13.45 -12.20 12.06
N SER A 19 12.16 -12.38 11.87
CA SER A 19 11.32 -11.49 11.07
C SER A 19 11.34 -10.06 11.60
N ALA A 20 11.14 -9.87 12.91
CA ALA A 20 11.20 -8.55 13.53
C ALA A 20 12.60 -7.88 13.40
N PHE A 21 13.68 -8.67 13.51
CA PHE A 21 15.02 -8.17 13.25
C PHE A 21 15.20 -7.72 11.79
N ASN A 22 14.72 -8.52 10.83
CA ASN A 22 14.77 -8.17 9.40
C ASN A 22 13.94 -6.91 9.10
N ASP A 23 12.78 -6.74 9.71
CA ASP A 23 11.97 -5.53 9.61
C ASP A 23 12.73 -4.30 10.11
N GLY A 24 13.35 -4.41 11.28
CA GLY A 24 14.19 -3.35 11.85
C GLY A 24 15.37 -2.98 10.95
N ALA A 25 16.06 -3.98 10.40
CA ALA A 25 17.18 -3.77 9.48
C ALA A 25 16.72 -3.10 8.17
N GLN A 26 15.63 -3.55 7.58
CA GLN A 26 15.06 -2.95 6.37
C GLN A 26 14.59 -1.51 6.63
N ALA A 27 13.94 -1.25 7.76
CA ALA A 27 13.51 0.09 8.14
C ALA A 27 14.69 1.05 8.35
N ALA A 28 15.78 0.56 8.97
CA ALA A 28 17.01 1.35 9.17
C ALA A 28 17.76 1.65 7.86
N LEU A 29 17.66 0.77 6.87
CA LEU A 29 18.26 0.94 5.53
C LEU A 29 17.37 1.73 4.59
N PHE A 30 16.10 1.91 4.93
CA PHE A 30 15.15 2.64 4.10
C PHE A 30 15.50 4.12 4.04
N SER A 31 15.59 4.64 2.82
CA SER A 31 15.74 6.08 2.59
C SER A 31 14.38 6.69 2.22
N PRO A 32 13.84 7.63 3.01
CA PRO A 32 12.55 8.25 2.74
C PRO A 32 12.56 9.14 1.48
N THR A 33 13.71 9.35 0.86
CA THR A 33 13.89 10.24 -0.31
C THR A 33 14.46 9.53 -1.53
N LYS A 34 15.02 8.32 -1.38
CA LYS A 34 15.60 7.57 -2.51
C LYS A 34 14.50 6.98 -3.37
N LEU A 35 14.40 7.46 -4.60
CA LEU A 35 13.40 7.00 -5.53
C LEU A 35 13.67 5.58 -6.03
N ALA A 36 12.62 4.77 -6.11
CA ALA A 36 12.63 3.54 -6.90
C ALA A 36 12.79 3.88 -8.39
N PRO A 37 13.41 2.99 -9.18
CA PRO A 37 13.61 3.22 -10.62
C PRO A 37 12.30 3.49 -11.36
N THR A 38 12.35 4.44 -12.30
CA THR A 38 11.29 4.69 -13.28
C THR A 38 11.68 4.12 -14.63
N TYR A 39 10.69 3.84 -15.46
CA TYR A 39 10.87 3.13 -16.73
C TYR A 39 10.21 3.90 -17.88
N PRO A 40 10.68 3.71 -19.14
CA PRO A 40 10.01 4.25 -20.31
C PRO A 40 8.69 3.50 -20.58
N GLU A 41 7.78 4.12 -21.35
CA GLU A 41 6.50 3.51 -21.74
C GLU A 41 6.65 2.16 -22.45
N SER A 42 7.73 1.99 -23.22
CA SER A 42 8.04 0.74 -23.93
C SER A 42 8.30 -0.45 -23.00
N ALA A 43 8.60 -0.19 -21.73
CA ALA A 43 8.84 -1.24 -20.72
C ALA A 43 7.57 -1.69 -20.00
N ILE A 44 6.42 -1.04 -20.24
CA ILE A 44 5.15 -1.38 -19.57
C ILE A 44 4.73 -2.80 -19.93
N THR A 45 4.49 -3.62 -18.91
CA THR A 45 3.97 -4.99 -19.04
C THR A 45 2.52 -4.97 -19.51
N ARG A 46 2.22 -5.70 -20.59
CA ARG A 46 0.85 -5.78 -21.15
C ARG A 46 0.50 -7.23 -21.50
N PRO A 47 -0.59 -7.79 -20.95
CA PRO A 47 -1.44 -7.19 -19.89
C PRO A 47 -0.67 -7.07 -18.58
N PHE A 48 -1.04 -6.09 -17.73
CA PHE A 48 -0.54 -6.04 -16.37
C PHE A 48 -1.21 -7.14 -15.56
N PRO A 49 -0.45 -8.01 -14.83
CA PRO A 49 -1.03 -9.15 -14.13
C PRO A 49 -1.98 -8.72 -13.00
N PHE A 50 -3.07 -9.46 -12.85
CA PHE A 50 -3.93 -9.35 -11.69
C PHE A 50 -3.17 -9.79 -10.44
N ASN A 51 -3.41 -9.12 -9.33
CA ASN A 51 -2.75 -9.37 -8.06
C ASN A 51 -3.74 -9.24 -6.91
N ALA A 52 -4.22 -10.35 -6.40
CA ALA A 52 -5.09 -10.47 -5.23
C ALA A 52 -4.98 -11.90 -4.66
N TYR A 53 -5.62 -12.15 -3.52
CA TYR A 53 -5.76 -13.47 -2.90
C TYR A 53 -7.11 -14.15 -3.26
N TYR A 54 -7.78 -13.62 -4.28
CA TYR A 54 -9.03 -14.11 -4.87
C TYR A 54 -8.96 -13.96 -6.39
N ASP A 55 -9.85 -14.59 -7.12
CA ASP A 55 -9.90 -14.53 -8.58
C ASP A 55 -10.41 -13.15 -9.09
N GLU A 56 -10.06 -12.79 -10.33
CA GLU A 56 -10.34 -11.44 -10.87
C GLU A 56 -11.83 -11.12 -10.96
N ASP A 57 -12.67 -12.12 -11.18
CA ASP A 57 -14.13 -11.98 -11.23
C ASP A 57 -14.75 -11.74 -9.84
N GLU A 58 -14.07 -12.14 -8.76
CA GLU A 58 -14.43 -11.86 -7.37
C GLU A 58 -14.01 -10.46 -6.89
N ALA A 59 -13.29 -9.69 -7.72
CA ALA A 59 -12.88 -8.34 -7.37
C ALA A 59 -14.09 -7.48 -6.94
N PRO A 60 -13.99 -6.69 -5.84
CA PRO A 60 -15.13 -5.92 -5.34
C PRO A 60 -15.66 -4.91 -6.36
N GLU A 61 -16.98 -4.76 -6.40
CA GLU A 61 -17.64 -3.69 -7.13
C GLU A 61 -17.92 -2.53 -6.17
N VAL A 62 -17.23 -1.41 -6.42
CA VAL A 62 -17.41 -0.19 -5.64
C VAL A 62 -18.04 0.87 -6.54
N ASP A 63 -19.21 1.39 -6.16
CA ASP A 63 -19.86 2.47 -6.90
C ASP A 63 -19.12 3.80 -6.66
N GLY A 64 -18.46 4.31 -7.70
CA GLY A 64 -17.73 5.58 -7.65
C GLY A 64 -18.59 6.81 -7.35
N ASN A 65 -19.91 6.77 -7.65
CA ASN A 65 -20.81 7.90 -7.39
C ASN A 65 -21.12 8.05 -5.90
N SER A 66 -21.22 6.94 -5.18
CA SER A 66 -21.48 6.93 -3.74
C SER A 66 -20.21 6.82 -2.90
N TYR A 67 -19.06 6.56 -3.54
CA TYR A 67 -17.78 6.38 -2.86
C TYR A 67 -17.37 7.58 -2.02
N LYS A 68 -16.89 7.28 -0.82
CA LYS A 68 -16.23 8.23 0.08
C LYS A 68 -15.04 7.57 0.74
N LEU A 69 -13.92 8.27 0.76
CA LEU A 69 -12.77 7.91 1.59
C LEU A 69 -13.01 8.47 2.99
N GLU A 70 -13.18 7.59 3.96
CA GLU A 70 -13.24 7.98 5.38
C GLU A 70 -11.84 8.31 5.89
N VAL A 71 -11.71 9.42 6.63
CA VAL A 71 -10.44 9.90 7.20
C VAL A 71 -10.56 9.98 8.71
N ALA A 72 -9.61 9.39 9.43
CA ALA A 72 -9.64 9.30 10.88
C ALA A 72 -8.27 9.50 11.55
N GLY A 73 -8.25 9.48 12.87
CA GLY A 73 -7.05 9.51 13.69
C GLY A 73 -6.49 10.90 13.93
N LEU A 74 -5.16 11.04 13.86
CA LEU A 74 -4.38 12.24 14.18
C LEU A 74 -4.32 13.19 12.98
N VAL A 75 -5.46 13.76 12.62
CA VAL A 75 -5.63 14.71 11.51
C VAL A 75 -6.58 15.82 11.93
N ASP A 76 -6.43 17.01 11.36
CA ASP A 76 -7.31 18.17 11.64
C ASP A 76 -8.65 18.04 10.91
N ASN A 77 -8.64 17.61 9.65
CA ASN A 77 -9.83 17.50 8.82
C ASN A 77 -10.23 16.02 8.61
N LYS A 78 -11.28 15.60 9.32
CA LYS A 78 -11.84 14.23 9.30
C LYS A 78 -13.06 14.09 8.39
N LYS A 79 -13.33 15.07 7.51
CA LYS A 79 -14.47 14.93 6.60
C LYS A 79 -14.22 13.75 5.65
N PRO A 80 -15.27 13.01 5.27
CA PRO A 80 -15.16 12.06 4.16
C PRO A 80 -14.89 12.79 2.84
N TRP A 81 -14.08 12.17 1.96
CA TRP A 81 -13.72 12.71 0.66
C TRP A 81 -14.41 11.93 -0.45
N THR A 82 -15.19 12.60 -1.28
CA THR A 82 -15.79 12.01 -2.47
C THR A 82 -14.73 11.72 -3.54
N LEU A 83 -15.03 10.80 -4.45
CA LEU A 83 -14.12 10.50 -5.57
C LEU A 83 -13.83 11.74 -6.44
N ALA A 84 -14.83 12.58 -6.65
CA ALA A 84 -14.67 13.83 -7.40
C ALA A 84 -13.70 14.83 -6.72
N GLU A 85 -13.78 14.97 -5.38
CA GLU A 85 -12.84 15.79 -4.62
C GLU A 85 -11.41 15.24 -4.67
N LEU A 86 -11.26 13.91 -4.62
CA LEU A 86 -9.96 13.26 -4.73
C LEU A 86 -9.34 13.44 -6.13
N HIS A 87 -10.14 13.31 -7.18
CA HIS A 87 -9.69 13.53 -8.57
C HIS A 87 -9.38 15.00 -8.90
N ALA A 88 -9.85 15.95 -8.09
CA ALA A 88 -9.51 17.36 -8.22
C ALA A 88 -8.17 17.74 -7.59
N LEU A 89 -7.52 16.80 -6.89
CA LEU A 89 -6.19 17.01 -6.31
C LEU A 89 -5.10 16.97 -7.39
N PRO A 90 -3.94 17.63 -7.15
CA PRO A 90 -2.80 17.51 -8.05
C PRO A 90 -2.38 16.06 -8.26
N GLU A 91 -2.24 15.66 -9.52
CA GLU A 91 -1.83 14.30 -9.88
C GLU A 91 -0.40 14.29 -10.42
N VAL A 92 0.31 13.20 -10.14
CA VAL A 92 1.59 12.87 -10.76
C VAL A 92 1.50 11.51 -11.45
N SER A 93 2.27 11.35 -12.54
CA SER A 93 2.38 10.08 -13.25
C SER A 93 3.71 9.42 -12.92
N GLN A 94 3.71 8.11 -12.77
CA GLN A 94 4.93 7.33 -12.58
C GLN A 94 4.82 5.96 -13.25
N ILE A 95 5.87 5.59 -13.98
CA ILE A 95 6.02 4.25 -14.55
C ILE A 95 7.02 3.50 -13.68
N THR A 96 6.53 2.61 -12.85
CA THR A 96 7.32 1.94 -11.82
C THR A 96 7.06 0.44 -11.80
N ARG A 97 8.04 -0.32 -11.28
CA ARG A 97 7.93 -1.76 -11.10
C ARG A 97 7.02 -2.08 -9.90
N HIS A 98 6.17 -3.07 -10.07
CA HIS A 98 5.48 -3.79 -9.01
C HIS A 98 6.19 -5.12 -8.80
N VAL A 99 6.51 -5.46 -7.56
CA VAL A 99 7.15 -6.73 -7.20
C VAL A 99 6.20 -7.50 -6.30
N CYS A 100 5.73 -8.64 -6.75
CA CYS A 100 4.88 -9.52 -5.96
C CYS A 100 5.71 -10.40 -5.02
N VAL A 101 5.16 -10.73 -3.85
CA VAL A 101 5.77 -11.68 -2.92
C VAL A 101 5.88 -13.09 -3.50
N GLU A 102 5.07 -13.41 -4.50
CA GLU A 102 5.10 -14.68 -5.25
C GLU A 102 6.29 -14.81 -6.22
N GLY A 103 7.17 -13.80 -6.30
CA GLY A 103 8.40 -13.84 -7.08
C GLY A 103 8.31 -13.29 -8.50
N TRP A 104 7.15 -12.80 -8.96
CA TRP A 104 7.04 -12.12 -10.25
C TRP A 104 7.08 -10.60 -10.09
N SER A 105 7.36 -9.89 -11.17
CA SER A 105 7.28 -8.44 -11.22
C SER A 105 6.73 -7.94 -12.55
N ALA A 106 6.10 -6.76 -12.54
CA ALA A 106 5.55 -6.12 -13.72
C ALA A 106 5.74 -4.60 -13.64
N ILE A 107 5.88 -3.94 -14.78
CA ILE A 107 6.00 -2.49 -14.89
C ILE A 107 4.65 -1.93 -15.31
N GLY A 108 4.13 -0.96 -14.55
CA GLY A 108 2.87 -0.30 -14.82
C GLY A 108 2.97 1.22 -14.81
N SER A 109 2.06 1.88 -15.53
CA SER A 109 1.91 3.34 -15.57
C SER A 109 0.76 3.75 -14.66
N TRP A 110 1.07 4.48 -13.59
CA TRP A 110 0.14 4.83 -12.52
C TRP A 110 0.04 6.34 -12.38
N GLN A 111 -1.18 6.85 -12.13
CA GLN A 111 -1.42 8.28 -11.95
C GLN A 111 -2.31 8.51 -10.73
N GLY A 112 -2.00 9.55 -9.97
CA GLY A 112 -2.75 9.95 -8.80
C GLY A 112 -2.01 10.97 -7.95
N THR A 113 -2.52 11.23 -6.78
CA THR A 113 -1.99 12.24 -5.87
C THR A 113 -0.92 11.65 -4.96
N PRO A 114 0.25 12.29 -4.78
CA PRO A 114 1.19 11.89 -3.74
C PRO A 114 0.50 11.84 -2.37
N LEU A 115 0.71 10.76 -1.62
CA LEU A 115 0.05 10.62 -0.31
C LEU A 115 0.48 11.73 0.66
N SER A 116 1.73 12.18 0.57
CA SER A 116 2.26 13.31 1.35
C SER A 116 1.48 14.62 1.12
N GLU A 117 1.06 14.89 -0.13
CA GLU A 117 0.22 16.07 -0.47
C GLU A 117 -1.15 15.95 0.20
N PHE A 118 -1.77 14.76 0.13
CA PHE A 118 -3.06 14.52 0.79
C PHE A 118 -2.95 14.62 2.31
N LEU A 119 -1.93 14.03 2.93
CA LEU A 119 -1.67 14.13 4.36
C LEU A 119 -1.50 15.59 4.82
N THR A 120 -0.78 16.40 4.05
CA THR A 120 -0.65 17.84 4.31
C THR A 120 -2.02 18.54 4.27
N ARG A 121 -2.83 18.22 3.26
CA ARG A 121 -4.14 18.85 3.04
C ARG A 121 -5.16 18.54 4.14
N ILE A 122 -5.10 17.35 4.72
CA ILE A 122 -5.96 16.98 5.85
C ILE A 122 -5.40 17.39 7.21
N GLY A 123 -4.24 18.05 7.26
CA GLY A 123 -3.58 18.46 8.50
C GLY A 123 -3.15 17.26 9.34
N ALA A 124 -2.52 16.25 8.71
CA ALA A 124 -2.05 15.07 9.41
C ALA A 124 -0.86 15.39 10.32
N ASP A 125 -0.85 14.88 11.55
CA ASP A 125 0.34 14.92 12.41
C ASP A 125 1.40 13.96 11.86
N THR A 126 2.35 14.49 11.11
CA THR A 126 3.45 13.71 10.51
C THR A 126 4.46 13.16 11.53
N ARG A 127 4.32 13.48 12.82
CA ARG A 127 5.07 12.85 13.92
C ARG A 127 4.42 11.54 14.36
N ALA A 128 3.20 11.26 13.92
CA ALA A 128 2.55 9.96 14.11
C ALA A 128 3.38 8.86 13.47
N LYS A 129 3.31 7.65 14.01
CA LYS A 129 4.15 6.54 13.58
C LYS A 129 3.66 5.87 12.30
N TYR A 130 2.33 5.82 12.10
CA TYR A 130 1.70 4.95 11.11
C TYR A 130 0.56 5.61 10.36
N VAL A 131 0.32 5.11 9.16
CA VAL A 131 -0.91 5.28 8.40
C VAL A 131 -1.50 3.90 8.14
N TRP A 132 -2.74 3.69 8.58
CA TRP A 132 -3.49 2.46 8.35
C TRP A 132 -4.54 2.68 7.26
N PHE A 133 -4.78 1.65 6.45
CA PHE A 133 -5.77 1.63 5.39
C PHE A 133 -6.74 0.48 5.57
N LYS A 134 -8.02 0.72 5.26
CA LYS A 134 -9.07 -0.30 5.16
C LYS A 134 -9.61 -0.32 3.74
N CYS A 135 -9.85 -1.51 3.23
CA CYS A 135 -10.35 -1.77 1.88
C CYS A 135 -11.78 -2.33 1.91
N ALA A 136 -12.48 -2.20 0.79
CA ALA A 136 -13.90 -2.59 0.69
C ALA A 136 -14.13 -4.10 0.88
N GLU A 137 -13.15 -4.93 0.47
CA GLU A 137 -13.18 -6.40 0.59
C GLU A 137 -12.70 -6.92 1.96
N GLY A 138 -12.47 -6.04 2.92
CA GLY A 138 -12.01 -6.42 4.25
C GLY A 138 -10.49 -6.48 4.41
N TYR A 139 -9.72 -6.30 3.33
CA TYR A 139 -8.27 -6.13 3.42
C TYR A 139 -7.91 -4.91 4.25
N SER A 140 -6.82 -4.99 4.99
CA SER A 140 -6.24 -3.84 5.70
C SER A 140 -4.72 -3.90 5.67
N ASN A 141 -4.09 -2.75 5.84
CA ASN A 141 -2.64 -2.64 5.85
C ASN A 141 -2.18 -1.43 6.65
N THR A 142 -1.09 -1.56 7.39
CA THR A 142 -0.40 -0.48 8.10
C THR A 142 0.95 -0.21 7.44
N ILE A 143 1.27 1.06 7.23
CA ILE A 143 2.61 1.50 6.80
C ILE A 143 3.17 2.53 7.79
N ASP A 144 4.48 2.65 7.85
CA ASP A 144 5.15 3.68 8.64
C ASP A 144 5.03 5.06 7.98
N MET A 145 5.09 6.11 8.79
CA MET A 145 4.99 7.48 8.31
C MET A 145 6.07 7.86 7.29
N PRO A 146 7.35 7.45 7.43
CA PRO A 146 8.37 7.68 6.39
C PRO A 146 7.99 7.08 5.02
N THR A 147 7.38 5.90 4.99
CA THR A 147 6.84 5.30 3.76
C THR A 147 5.65 6.10 3.22
N ALA A 148 4.75 6.56 4.10
CA ALA A 148 3.59 7.37 3.70
C ALA A 148 4.00 8.71 3.08
N LEU A 149 5.07 9.32 3.60
CA LEU A 149 5.62 10.60 3.12
C LEU A 149 6.58 10.45 1.93
N HIS A 150 6.93 9.23 1.54
CA HIS A 150 7.85 9.00 0.43
C HIS A 150 7.29 9.59 -0.88
N PRO A 151 8.11 10.30 -1.70
CA PRO A 151 7.64 11.01 -2.91
C PRO A 151 6.88 10.15 -3.91
N GLN A 152 7.14 8.84 -3.96
CA GLN A 152 6.45 7.91 -4.87
C GLN A 152 5.30 7.14 -4.23
N THR A 153 5.02 7.35 -2.94
CA THR A 153 3.79 6.80 -2.33
C THR A 153 2.60 7.62 -2.80
N GLN A 154 1.63 6.97 -3.45
CA GLN A 154 0.60 7.63 -4.23
C GLN A 154 -0.78 7.03 -3.96
N MET A 155 -1.77 7.91 -3.79
CA MET A 155 -3.19 7.60 -3.95
C MET A 155 -3.47 7.52 -5.44
N THR A 156 -3.63 6.32 -5.97
CA THR A 156 -3.69 6.07 -7.42
C THR A 156 -5.13 5.93 -7.87
N PHE A 157 -5.51 6.71 -8.88
CA PHE A 157 -6.85 6.79 -9.46
C PHE A 157 -6.91 6.37 -10.92
N LYS A 158 -5.75 6.30 -11.61
CA LYS A 158 -5.67 6.00 -13.03
C LYS A 158 -4.55 5.00 -13.32
N TYR A 159 -4.76 4.20 -14.36
CA TYR A 159 -3.78 3.31 -14.95
C TYR A 159 -3.70 3.55 -16.47
N ALA A 160 -2.49 3.74 -17.00
CA ALA A 160 -2.24 3.98 -18.42
C ALA A 160 -3.15 5.07 -19.01
N ASN A 161 -3.27 6.23 -18.32
CA ASN A 161 -4.10 7.38 -18.64
C ASN A 161 -5.64 7.17 -18.62
N ASN A 162 -6.10 6.00 -18.19
CA ASN A 162 -7.53 5.70 -18.03
C ASN A 162 -7.90 5.64 -16.54
N ILE A 163 -9.19 5.75 -16.24
CA ILE A 163 -9.71 5.46 -14.89
C ILE A 163 -9.18 4.10 -14.44
N LEU A 164 -8.79 4.01 -13.18
CA LEU A 164 -8.25 2.79 -12.61
C LEU A 164 -9.25 1.63 -12.80
N PRO A 165 -8.86 0.54 -13.49
CA PRO A 165 -9.75 -0.60 -13.65
C PRO A 165 -10.14 -1.24 -12.32
N ARG A 166 -11.33 -1.86 -12.26
CA ARG A 166 -11.80 -2.64 -11.10
C ARG A 166 -10.74 -3.66 -10.65
N ALA A 167 -10.21 -4.43 -11.56
CA ALA A 167 -9.16 -5.43 -11.29
C ALA A 167 -7.92 -4.84 -10.61
N TYR A 168 -7.61 -3.58 -10.86
CA TYR A 168 -6.41 -2.92 -10.31
C TYR A 168 -6.69 -2.07 -9.06
N GLY A 169 -7.96 -1.99 -8.59
CA GLY A 169 -8.30 -1.39 -7.31
C GLY A 169 -9.17 -0.13 -7.37
N PHE A 170 -9.99 0.06 -8.43
CA PHE A 170 -10.98 1.14 -8.46
C PHE A 170 -11.84 1.13 -7.18
N PRO A 171 -12.16 2.28 -6.56
CA PRO A 171 -11.89 3.64 -7.03
C PRO A 171 -10.51 4.19 -6.67
N MET A 172 -9.83 3.61 -5.69
CA MET A 172 -8.51 4.08 -5.23
C MET A 172 -7.63 2.93 -4.75
N LYS A 173 -6.37 2.99 -5.13
CA LYS A 173 -5.28 2.11 -4.68
C LYS A 173 -4.16 2.94 -4.08
N ILE A 174 -3.50 2.43 -3.04
CA ILE A 174 -2.22 3.00 -2.61
C ILE A 174 -1.10 2.32 -3.39
N ARG A 175 -0.25 3.10 -4.02
CA ARG A 175 0.91 2.63 -4.77
C ARG A 175 2.19 3.03 -4.06
N MET A 176 3.07 2.05 -3.82
CA MET A 176 4.36 2.22 -3.14
C MET A 176 5.44 1.39 -3.86
N PRO A 177 6.16 1.94 -4.84
CA PRO A 177 7.14 1.17 -5.60
C PRO A 177 8.36 0.73 -4.78
N THR A 178 8.52 1.23 -3.57
CA THR A 178 9.56 0.83 -2.60
C THR A 178 9.15 -0.33 -1.69
N LYS A 179 7.94 -0.89 -1.90
CA LYS A 179 7.38 -1.98 -1.08
C LYS A 179 6.87 -3.12 -1.95
N LEU A 180 6.88 -4.34 -1.40
CA LEU A 180 6.24 -5.49 -2.04
C LEU A 180 4.75 -5.24 -2.29
N GLY A 181 4.21 -5.95 -3.27
CA GLY A 181 2.86 -5.71 -3.80
C GLY A 181 1.74 -5.83 -2.79
N PHE A 182 1.84 -6.75 -1.83
CA PHE A 182 0.81 -6.90 -0.80
C PHE A 182 0.73 -5.68 0.15
N LYS A 183 1.79 -4.89 0.29
CA LYS A 183 1.74 -3.61 1.03
C LYS A 183 0.94 -2.52 0.31
N GLN A 184 0.44 -2.76 -0.89
CA GLN A 184 -0.21 -1.78 -1.74
C GLN A 184 -1.73 -2.03 -1.83
N PRO A 185 -2.52 -1.59 -0.81
CA PRO A 185 -3.94 -1.89 -0.70
C PRO A 185 -4.74 -1.34 -1.87
N LYS A 186 -5.73 -2.12 -2.33
CA LYS A 186 -6.70 -1.81 -3.39
C LYS A 186 -8.08 -1.51 -2.78
N TYR A 187 -8.95 -0.84 -3.53
CA TYR A 187 -10.34 -0.56 -3.09
C TYR A 187 -10.40 0.15 -1.74
N VAL A 188 -9.47 1.07 -1.49
CA VAL A 188 -9.31 1.73 -0.19
C VAL A 188 -10.53 2.59 0.12
N VAL A 189 -11.17 2.37 1.28
CA VAL A 189 -12.37 3.09 1.73
C VAL A 189 -12.15 3.88 3.01
N ALA A 190 -11.08 3.61 3.76
CA ALA A 190 -10.73 4.41 4.92
C ALA A 190 -9.22 4.50 5.12
N MET A 191 -8.80 5.62 5.74
CA MET A 191 -7.43 5.88 6.14
C MET A 191 -7.41 6.47 7.57
N GLU A 192 -6.46 6.02 8.39
CA GLU A 192 -6.26 6.53 9.73
C GLU A 192 -4.79 6.85 9.98
N VAL A 193 -4.51 8.06 10.48
CA VAL A 193 -3.18 8.44 10.98
C VAL A 193 -3.12 8.12 12.47
N THR A 194 -2.16 7.31 12.92
CA THR A 194 -2.18 6.72 14.27
C THR A 194 -0.77 6.45 14.82
N ASN A 195 -0.67 6.34 16.14
CA ASN A 195 0.54 5.88 16.83
C ASN A 195 0.50 4.38 17.16
N THR A 196 -0.62 3.71 16.88
CA THR A 196 -0.80 2.27 17.12
C THR A 196 -0.66 1.53 15.81
N ASP A 197 0.23 0.54 15.75
CA ASP A 197 0.24 -0.41 14.65
C ASP A 197 -1.06 -1.24 14.72
N ARG A 198 -1.83 -1.21 13.63
CA ARG A 198 -3.10 -1.95 13.53
C ARG A 198 -2.95 -3.27 12.80
N GLY A 199 -1.70 -3.68 12.52
CA GLY A 199 -1.44 -4.88 11.73
C GLY A 199 -1.87 -4.73 10.26
N GLY A 200 -2.09 -5.85 9.63
CA GLY A 200 -2.56 -5.95 8.25
C GLY A 200 -2.87 -7.40 7.91
N TYR A 201 -3.67 -7.60 6.87
CA TYR A 201 -4.18 -8.93 6.50
C TYR A 201 -3.06 -9.99 6.37
N TRP A 202 -1.94 -9.66 5.70
CA TRP A 202 -0.84 -10.59 5.51
C TRP A 202 0.16 -10.57 6.66
N GLU A 203 0.38 -9.42 7.28
CA GLU A 203 1.24 -9.26 8.44
C GLU A 203 0.73 -10.10 9.62
N ASP A 204 -0.59 -10.15 9.82
CA ASP A 204 -1.23 -10.95 10.86
C ASP A 204 -1.08 -12.46 10.59
N GLN A 205 -0.81 -12.84 9.32
CA GLN A 205 -0.49 -14.19 8.89
C GLN A 205 1.02 -14.48 8.88
N GLY A 206 1.86 -13.57 9.39
CA GLY A 206 3.29 -13.77 9.59
C GLY A 206 4.20 -13.27 8.44
N TYR A 207 3.64 -12.56 7.47
CA TYR A 207 4.45 -11.89 6.45
C TYR A 207 5.25 -10.74 7.06
N ASN A 208 6.40 -10.43 6.45
CA ASN A 208 7.28 -9.38 6.91
C ASN A 208 6.56 -8.01 6.90
N TRP A 209 6.58 -7.31 8.03
CA TRP A 209 5.84 -6.07 8.21
C TRP A 209 6.35 -4.93 7.31
N PHE A 210 7.68 -4.76 7.25
CA PHE A 210 8.26 -3.63 6.50
C PHE A 210 8.24 -3.86 4.99
N SER A 211 8.61 -5.05 4.54
CA SER A 211 8.56 -5.51 3.14
C SER A 211 9.12 -4.50 2.14
N GLY A 212 10.30 -3.96 2.44
CA GLY A 212 11.05 -3.03 1.60
C GLY A 212 11.70 -3.69 0.37
N LEU A 213 11.96 -2.88 -0.68
CA LEU A 213 12.63 -3.25 -1.92
C LEU A 213 13.91 -2.45 -2.09
#